data_36161913e751064d05ffe9f95143a4f0
#
_entry.id   36161913e751064d05ffe9f95143a4f0
#
_cell.length_a   1.000
_cell.length_b   1.000
_cell.length_c   1.000
_cell.angle_alpha   90.00
_cell.angle_beta   90.00
_cell.angle_gamma   90.00
#
_symmetry.space_group_name_H-M   'P 1'
#
loop_
_entity.id
_entity.type
_entity.pdbx_description
1 polymer ?
#
loop_
_entity_poly.entity_id
_entity_poly.type
_entity_poly.pdbx_seq_one_letter_code
_entity_poly.pdbx_strand_id
1 'polypeptide(L)'
;MYGMWDDIDLYKYREGIDWQDQLYGNTGVQKNFNVSLSGGTETMRYNISYTRDDEDYIMLNSNYVRDNFNIKLNKSFGKVIDLDVTARTTNTVIDGPDVSGGRKLRDGVKYAPVKSITTLSMENLVGTSEELDWAESASMLNDPIYNITNEFKKQYSFVNSYNVGLTFHIIKGLDYRVQGSYSYEKAHTDNIWLKKTGESNANGGQPVAKREYTDGYRFTIQNHLTYDFTVAKDHRFNIMFGQEIFSGKSDKMTLQSKFFPKDFTAEQVLAMWNYGEPLPTYNDIGEPSRTSSFFGRLNYTLKDRYYLTFTAREDGTNVFAPGKQW
;
A
#
# COMPACT_ATOMS: atom_id res chain seq x y z
N MET A 1 18.48 -33.85 -3.85
CA MET A 1 17.90 -35.02 -4.48
C MET A 1 17.70 -36.12 -3.42
N TYR A 2 16.58 -36.82 -3.46
CA TYR A 2 16.29 -37.84 -2.45
C TYR A 2 16.86 -39.22 -2.79
N GLY A 3 17.74 -39.34 -3.76
CA GLY A 3 18.27 -40.64 -4.22
C GLY A 3 17.24 -41.45 -5.01
N MET A 4 17.55 -42.67 -5.31
CA MET A 4 16.66 -43.62 -5.96
C MET A 4 15.67 -44.20 -4.95
N TRP A 5 14.60 -44.87 -5.40
CA TRP A 5 13.63 -45.55 -4.54
C TRP A 5 14.28 -46.54 -3.54
N ASP A 6 15.44 -47.06 -3.88
CA ASP A 6 16.21 -47.95 -3.04
C ASP A 6 16.79 -47.28 -1.80
N ASP A 7 16.89 -45.93 -1.81
CA ASP A 7 17.42 -45.14 -0.68
C ASP A 7 16.35 -44.70 0.30
N ILE A 8 15.08 -45.02 0.05
CA ILE A 8 13.93 -44.50 0.82
C ILE A 8 14.05 -44.85 2.31
N ASP A 9 14.62 -46.04 2.63
CA ASP A 9 14.79 -46.46 4.00
C ASP A 9 15.79 -45.59 4.80
N LEU A 10 16.69 -44.87 4.12
CA LEU A 10 17.63 -43.94 4.74
C LEU A 10 16.95 -42.67 5.28
N TYR A 11 15.77 -42.39 4.78
CA TYR A 11 14.97 -41.21 5.21
C TYR A 11 13.93 -41.54 6.28
N LYS A 12 13.66 -42.87 6.52
CA LYS A 12 12.59 -43.34 7.39
C LYS A 12 12.67 -42.88 8.85
N TYR A 13 13.87 -42.61 9.34
CA TYR A 13 14.11 -42.18 10.70
C TYR A 13 14.62 -40.74 10.80
N ARG A 14 14.52 -39.97 9.73
CA ARG A 14 14.89 -38.56 9.75
C ARG A 14 13.75 -37.72 10.25
N GLU A 15 14.07 -36.76 11.09
CA GLU A 15 13.13 -35.74 11.54
C GLU A 15 12.69 -34.90 10.35
N GLY A 16 11.38 -34.70 10.21
CA GLY A 16 10.79 -33.78 9.24
C GLY A 16 11.02 -32.35 9.66
N ILE A 17 11.08 -31.45 8.68
CA ILE A 17 11.15 -29.98 8.89
C ILE A 17 9.77 -29.43 8.64
N ASP A 18 9.19 -28.81 9.64
CA ASP A 18 7.99 -27.99 9.48
C ASP A 18 8.38 -26.60 8.95
N TRP A 19 8.40 -26.49 7.63
CA TRP A 19 8.71 -25.24 6.96
C TRP A 19 7.69 -24.14 7.25
N GLN A 20 6.45 -24.50 7.52
CA GLN A 20 5.41 -23.54 7.86
C GLN A 20 5.70 -22.92 9.23
N ASP A 21 6.05 -23.72 10.21
CA ASP A 21 6.42 -23.24 11.54
C ASP A 21 7.69 -22.37 11.48
N GLN A 22 8.71 -22.79 10.73
CA GLN A 22 9.93 -22.00 10.58
C GLN A 22 9.71 -20.64 9.87
N LEU A 23 8.78 -20.56 8.94
CA LEU A 23 8.49 -19.33 8.19
C LEU A 23 7.51 -18.41 8.91
N TYR A 24 6.52 -18.97 9.59
CA TYR A 24 5.36 -18.28 10.14
C TYR A 24 5.10 -18.60 11.62
N GLY A 25 5.99 -19.34 12.27
CA GLY A 25 5.86 -19.74 13.67
C GLY A 25 6.21 -18.65 14.68
N ASN A 26 6.60 -17.46 14.23
CA ASN A 26 6.87 -16.35 15.14
C ASN A 26 5.59 -15.86 15.82
N THR A 27 5.73 -15.38 17.05
CA THR A 27 4.64 -14.68 17.72
C THR A 27 4.52 -13.26 17.16
N GLY A 28 3.41 -12.95 16.53
CA GLY A 28 3.09 -11.58 16.11
C GLY A 28 2.83 -10.70 17.34
N VAL A 29 3.43 -9.52 17.38
CA VAL A 29 3.25 -8.54 18.46
C VAL A 29 2.76 -7.23 17.86
N GLN A 30 1.62 -6.74 18.33
CA GLN A 30 1.08 -5.44 17.94
C GLN A 30 1.13 -4.50 19.13
N LYS A 31 1.74 -3.33 18.92
CA LYS A 31 1.81 -2.23 19.88
C LYS A 31 1.15 -1.00 19.26
N ASN A 32 0.17 -0.44 19.95
CA ASN A 32 -0.47 0.80 19.56
C ASN A 32 -0.27 1.83 20.66
N PHE A 33 0.26 2.99 20.29
CA PHE A 33 0.42 4.14 21.16
C PHE A 33 -0.33 5.32 20.58
N ASN A 34 -1.23 5.90 21.38
CA ASN A 34 -2.01 7.06 20.99
C ASN A 34 -1.98 8.14 22.07
N VAL A 35 -1.65 9.36 21.66
CA VAL A 35 -1.76 10.56 22.50
C VAL A 35 -2.60 11.58 21.77
N SER A 36 -3.58 12.17 22.47
CA SER A 36 -4.40 13.23 21.90
C SER A 36 -4.62 14.36 22.88
N LEU A 37 -4.64 15.57 22.35
CA LEU A 37 -4.99 16.80 23.04
C LEU A 37 -6.19 17.42 22.35
N SER A 38 -7.26 17.62 23.06
CA SER A 38 -8.45 18.29 22.55
C SER A 38 -8.91 19.39 23.50
N GLY A 39 -9.49 20.43 22.92
CA GLY A 39 -10.02 21.54 23.67
C GLY A 39 -10.84 22.45 22.78
N GLY A 40 -11.36 23.54 23.38
CA GLY A 40 -12.09 24.51 22.60
C GLY A 40 -12.98 25.40 23.46
N THR A 41 -13.78 26.19 22.76
CA THR A 41 -14.82 27.07 23.26
C THR A 41 -16.13 26.72 22.56
N GLU A 42 -17.20 27.47 22.81
CA GLU A 42 -18.47 27.31 22.10
C GLU A 42 -18.33 27.48 20.58
N THR A 43 -17.36 28.29 20.13
CA THR A 43 -17.18 28.61 18.70
C THR A 43 -15.95 28.01 18.06
N MET A 44 -15.11 27.31 18.83
CA MET A 44 -13.89 26.68 18.33
C MET A 44 -13.65 25.36 19.02
N ARG A 45 -13.31 24.33 18.24
CA ARG A 45 -12.88 23.03 18.74
C ARG A 45 -11.62 22.61 18.01
N TYR A 46 -10.68 22.04 18.73
CA TYR A 46 -9.49 21.46 18.14
C TYR A 46 -9.17 20.09 18.74
N ASN A 47 -8.54 19.29 17.93
CA ASN A 47 -7.95 18.02 18.34
C ASN A 47 -6.61 17.85 17.62
N ILE A 48 -5.58 17.58 18.40
CA ILE A 48 -4.24 17.24 17.91
C ILE A 48 -3.94 15.84 18.42
N SER A 49 -3.58 14.92 17.55
CA SER A 49 -3.30 13.54 17.95
C SER A 49 -2.07 12.99 17.24
N TYR A 50 -1.36 12.16 17.94
CA TYR A 50 -0.29 11.33 17.42
C TYR A 50 -0.61 9.87 17.72
N THR A 51 -0.46 9.01 16.72
CA THR A 51 -0.63 7.56 16.85
C THR A 51 0.56 6.87 16.24
N ARG A 52 1.14 5.93 16.95
CA ARG A 52 2.14 4.99 16.45
C ARG A 52 1.60 3.58 16.53
N ASP A 53 1.58 2.90 15.40
CA ASP A 53 1.35 1.47 15.26
C ASP A 53 2.70 0.80 14.97
N ASP A 54 3.03 -0.24 15.73
CA ASP A 54 4.28 -1.01 15.59
C ASP A 54 3.90 -2.49 15.68
N GLU A 55 4.10 -3.21 14.58
CA GLU A 55 3.64 -4.59 14.42
C GLU A 55 4.79 -5.48 13.94
N ASP A 56 5.14 -6.46 14.75
CA ASP A 56 5.97 -7.59 14.34
C ASP A 56 5.04 -8.69 13.81
N TYR A 57 5.25 -9.12 12.57
CA TYR A 57 4.41 -10.15 11.96
C TYR A 57 4.85 -11.55 12.35
N ILE A 58 3.96 -12.52 12.17
CA ILE A 58 4.27 -13.96 12.35
C ILE A 58 5.29 -14.46 11.33
N MET A 59 5.39 -13.82 10.17
CA MET A 59 6.37 -14.17 9.15
C MET A 59 7.76 -13.66 9.52
N LEU A 60 8.77 -14.50 9.33
CA LEU A 60 10.16 -14.18 9.59
C LEU A 60 10.60 -12.89 8.87
N ASN A 61 11.34 -12.01 9.57
CA ASN A 61 11.87 -10.73 9.06
C ASN A 61 10.81 -9.76 8.51
N SER A 62 9.59 -9.80 9.05
CA SER A 62 8.52 -8.91 8.59
C SER A 62 8.01 -8.04 9.72
N ASN A 63 8.00 -6.73 9.51
CA ASN A 63 7.44 -5.76 10.43
C ASN A 63 6.77 -4.59 9.72
N TYR A 64 5.95 -3.86 10.47
CA TYR A 64 5.25 -2.68 10.01
C TYR A 64 5.28 -1.61 11.10
N VAL A 65 5.68 -0.39 10.72
CA VAL A 65 5.64 0.77 11.60
C VAL A 65 4.92 1.90 10.90
N ARG A 66 3.95 2.50 11.59
CA ARG A 66 3.23 3.67 11.09
C ARG A 66 3.10 4.74 12.15
N ASP A 67 3.54 5.94 11.81
CA ASP A 67 3.36 7.16 12.58
C ASP A 67 2.33 8.05 11.91
N ASN A 68 1.27 8.41 12.65
CA ASN A 68 0.25 9.34 12.21
C ASN A 68 0.22 10.57 13.10
N PHE A 69 0.36 11.75 12.51
CA PHE A 69 0.10 13.01 13.16
C PHE A 69 -1.13 13.66 12.52
N ASN A 70 -2.10 14.07 13.35
CA ASN A 70 -3.35 14.61 12.86
C ASN A 70 -3.77 15.84 13.66
N ILE A 71 -4.15 16.90 12.94
CA ILE A 71 -4.72 18.13 13.49
C ILE A 71 -6.11 18.31 12.90
N LYS A 72 -7.08 18.56 13.77
CA LYS A 72 -8.45 18.97 13.39
C LYS A 72 -8.80 20.26 14.07
N LEU A 73 -9.34 21.18 13.31
CA LEU A 73 -9.83 22.47 13.79
C LEU A 73 -11.23 22.74 13.20
N ASN A 74 -12.20 23.03 14.05
CA ASN A 74 -13.51 23.52 13.66
C ASN A 74 -13.72 24.88 14.29
N LYS A 75 -14.15 25.87 13.50
CA LYS A 75 -14.36 27.24 13.96
C LYS A 75 -15.62 27.83 13.34
N SER A 76 -16.52 28.29 14.19
CA SER A 76 -17.71 29.06 13.78
C SER A 76 -17.46 30.56 13.92
N PHE A 77 -17.72 31.32 12.87
CA PHE A 77 -17.65 32.76 12.83
C PHE A 77 -19.10 33.33 12.90
N GLY A 78 -19.55 33.50 14.11
CA GLY A 78 -20.93 33.84 14.38
C GLY A 78 -21.91 32.75 13.94
N LYS A 79 -22.97 33.13 13.24
CA LYS A 79 -23.98 32.21 12.69
C LYS A 79 -23.91 32.15 11.15
N VAL A 80 -22.83 32.66 10.58
CA VAL A 80 -22.72 32.88 9.13
C VAL A 80 -21.75 31.92 8.45
N ILE A 81 -20.61 31.62 9.11
CA ILE A 81 -19.54 30.81 8.48
C ILE A 81 -19.02 29.78 9.47
N ASP A 82 -18.94 28.54 9.03
CA ASP A 82 -18.19 27.46 9.70
C ASP A 82 -16.97 27.07 8.87
N LEU A 83 -15.82 26.98 9.53
CA LEU A 83 -14.55 26.50 9.00
C LEU A 83 -14.21 25.15 9.60
N ASP A 84 -13.88 24.19 8.75
CA ASP A 84 -13.34 22.89 9.11
C ASP A 84 -11.96 22.74 8.48
N VAL A 85 -10.96 22.42 9.28
CA VAL A 85 -9.60 22.13 8.80
C VAL A 85 -9.16 20.78 9.35
N THR A 86 -8.63 19.93 8.49
CA THR A 86 -7.94 18.70 8.90
C THR A 86 -6.62 18.62 8.16
N ALA A 87 -5.52 18.43 8.90
CA ALA A 87 -4.22 18.14 8.36
C ALA A 87 -3.73 16.81 8.95
N ARG A 88 -3.26 15.93 8.10
CA ARG A 88 -2.71 14.62 8.51
C ARG A 88 -1.39 14.37 7.81
N THR A 89 -0.41 13.94 8.58
CA THR A 89 0.85 13.41 8.08
C THR A 89 0.97 11.95 8.51
N THR A 90 1.22 11.07 7.58
CA THR A 90 1.43 9.64 7.82
C THR A 90 2.79 9.24 7.29
N ASN A 91 3.60 8.63 8.13
CA ASN A 91 4.85 7.97 7.73
C ASN A 91 4.70 6.48 7.98
N THR A 92 4.97 5.66 6.96
CA THR A 92 4.85 4.20 7.05
C THR A 92 6.15 3.56 6.58
N VAL A 93 6.64 2.60 7.35
CA VAL A 93 7.77 1.74 6.99
C VAL A 93 7.31 0.30 7.08
N ILE A 94 7.53 -0.46 6.02
CA ILE A 94 7.24 -1.89 5.95
C ILE A 94 8.53 -2.61 5.59
N ASP A 95 8.98 -3.47 6.47
CA ASP A 95 10.09 -4.39 6.22
C ASP A 95 9.55 -5.80 5.99
N GLY A 96 10.20 -6.53 5.11
CA GLY A 96 9.92 -7.94 4.90
C GLY A 96 9.74 -8.31 3.43
N PRO A 97 9.85 -9.59 3.11
CA PRO A 97 9.63 -10.08 1.77
C PRO A 97 8.18 -9.88 1.33
N ASP A 98 7.95 -9.90 0.01
CA ASP A 98 6.60 -9.70 -0.53
C ASP A 98 5.66 -10.84 -0.13
N VAL A 99 4.72 -10.54 0.76
CA VAL A 99 3.69 -11.48 1.24
C VAL A 99 2.43 -11.49 0.38
N SER A 100 2.26 -10.49 -0.49
CA SER A 100 1.00 -10.25 -1.21
C SER A 100 0.62 -11.34 -2.21
N GLY A 101 1.51 -12.25 -2.55
CA GLY A 101 1.28 -13.29 -3.56
C GLY A 101 1.14 -14.72 -3.03
N GLY A 102 1.18 -14.99 -1.74
CA GLY A 102 1.20 -16.36 -1.19
C GLY A 102 2.38 -17.22 -1.71
N ARG A 103 3.32 -16.60 -2.45
CA ARG A 103 4.44 -17.29 -3.07
C ARG A 103 5.35 -17.91 -2.03
N LYS A 104 5.66 -17.17 -0.94
CA LYS A 104 6.56 -17.65 0.12
C LYS A 104 5.97 -18.86 0.87
N LEU A 105 4.68 -18.81 1.22
CA LEU A 105 3.99 -19.95 1.83
C LEU A 105 3.96 -21.14 0.87
N ARG A 106 3.63 -20.93 -0.39
CA ARG A 106 3.62 -21.98 -1.41
C ARG A 106 4.99 -22.62 -1.57
N ASP A 107 6.05 -21.84 -1.57
CA ASP A 107 7.40 -22.33 -1.73
C ASP A 107 7.84 -23.14 -0.49
N GLY A 108 7.44 -22.71 0.72
CA GLY A 108 7.62 -23.47 1.95
C GLY A 108 6.89 -24.82 1.94
N VAL A 109 5.64 -24.86 1.52
CA VAL A 109 4.85 -26.10 1.44
C VAL A 109 5.37 -27.06 0.35
N LYS A 110 5.92 -26.52 -0.75
CA LYS A 110 6.47 -27.34 -1.84
C LYS A 110 7.90 -27.85 -1.58
N TYR A 111 8.61 -27.22 -0.67
CA TYR A 111 9.98 -27.60 -0.39
C TYR A 111 10.01 -28.93 0.37
N ALA A 112 11.07 -29.72 0.15
CA ALA A 112 11.18 -31.04 0.73
C ALA A 112 11.20 -30.98 2.26
N PRO A 113 10.35 -31.75 2.95
CA PRO A 113 10.28 -31.74 4.41
C PRO A 113 11.46 -32.43 5.09
N VAL A 114 12.34 -33.11 4.33
CA VAL A 114 13.48 -33.83 4.86
C VAL A 114 14.75 -33.39 4.14
N LYS A 115 15.81 -33.09 4.88
CA LYS A 115 17.12 -32.75 4.26
C LYS A 115 17.70 -33.94 3.52
N SER A 116 18.24 -33.71 2.32
CA SER A 116 18.95 -34.72 1.55
C SER A 116 20.10 -35.32 2.36
N ILE A 117 20.36 -36.63 2.18
CA ILE A 117 21.51 -37.33 2.75
C ILE A 117 22.80 -37.08 1.96
N THR A 118 22.66 -36.59 0.72
CA THR A 118 23.82 -36.29 -0.14
C THR A 118 24.27 -34.85 0.08
N THR A 119 25.55 -34.68 0.30
CA THR A 119 26.24 -33.37 0.34
C THR A 119 26.54 -32.83 -1.06
N LEU A 120 25.93 -33.41 -2.11
CA LEU A 120 26.08 -32.94 -3.46
C LEU A 120 25.42 -31.58 -3.57
N SER A 121 26.24 -30.54 -3.61
CA SER A 121 25.81 -29.23 -4.02
C SER A 121 25.32 -29.30 -5.49
N MET A 122 24.35 -28.48 -5.85
CA MET A 122 23.87 -28.39 -7.24
C MET A 122 25.01 -28.09 -8.25
N GLU A 123 26.15 -27.57 -7.78
CA GLU A 123 27.35 -27.30 -8.57
C GLU A 123 28.04 -28.61 -9.07
N ASN A 124 27.74 -29.75 -8.48
CA ASN A 124 28.35 -31.04 -8.83
C ASN A 124 27.46 -31.94 -9.69
N LEU A 125 26.26 -31.51 -10.02
CA LEU A 125 25.33 -32.23 -10.88
C LEU A 125 25.53 -31.83 -12.34
N VAL A 126 26.68 -32.12 -12.91
CA VAL A 126 26.89 -32.08 -14.36
C VAL A 126 26.54 -33.47 -14.90
N GLY A 127 25.28 -33.66 -15.26
CA GLY A 127 24.72 -34.89 -15.72
C GLY A 127 24.12 -34.87 -17.10
N THR A 128 23.36 -35.88 -17.45
CA THR A 128 22.65 -36.03 -18.72
C THR A 128 21.53 -34.99 -18.91
N SER A 129 20.97 -34.81 -20.11
CA SER A 129 19.93 -33.83 -20.40
C SER A 129 18.68 -34.00 -19.53
N GLU A 130 18.29 -35.20 -19.16
CA GLU A 130 17.16 -35.49 -18.27
C GLU A 130 17.42 -35.03 -16.81
N GLU A 131 18.68 -35.13 -16.36
CA GLU A 131 19.11 -34.66 -15.04
C GLU A 131 19.20 -33.12 -15.02
N LEU A 132 19.48 -32.47 -16.17
CA LEU A 132 19.49 -31.02 -16.33
C LEU A 132 18.06 -30.42 -16.24
N ASP A 133 17.08 -31.00 -16.92
CA ASP A 133 15.68 -30.57 -16.83
C ASP A 133 15.12 -30.69 -15.40
N TRP A 134 15.53 -31.75 -14.70
CA TRP A 134 15.15 -31.94 -13.30
C TRP A 134 15.90 -30.96 -12.39
N ALA A 135 17.20 -30.73 -12.60
CA ALA A 135 18.02 -29.81 -11.86
C ALA A 135 17.54 -28.36 -12.06
N GLU A 136 17.08 -28.00 -13.26
CA GLU A 136 16.47 -26.70 -13.54
C GLU A 136 15.14 -26.53 -12.77
N SER A 137 14.28 -27.53 -12.76
CA SER A 137 13.06 -27.53 -11.95
C SER A 137 13.34 -27.48 -10.45
N ALA A 138 14.37 -28.17 -9.97
CA ALA A 138 14.78 -28.15 -8.57
C ALA A 138 15.52 -26.86 -8.18
N SER A 139 16.21 -26.21 -9.10
CA SER A 139 16.89 -24.94 -8.86
C SER A 139 15.91 -23.78 -8.64
N MET A 140 14.67 -23.92 -9.09
CA MET A 140 13.59 -22.97 -8.80
C MET A 140 13.05 -23.11 -7.36
N LEU A 141 13.37 -24.19 -6.66
CA LEU A 141 13.00 -24.45 -5.27
C LEU A 141 14.20 -24.16 -4.36
N ASN A 142 14.45 -22.89 -4.09
CA ASN A 142 15.44 -22.51 -3.08
C ASN A 142 14.93 -22.83 -1.66
N ASP A 143 15.85 -23.07 -0.74
CA ASP A 143 15.53 -23.16 0.69
C ASP A 143 14.68 -21.95 1.12
N PRO A 144 13.46 -22.17 1.63
CA PRO A 144 12.54 -21.10 1.96
C PRO A 144 13.08 -20.10 2.98
N ILE A 145 13.81 -20.59 3.99
CA ILE A 145 14.45 -19.73 4.99
C ILE A 145 15.56 -18.91 4.36
N TYR A 146 16.37 -19.55 3.51
CA TYR A 146 17.44 -18.85 2.82
C TYR A 146 16.90 -17.74 1.92
N ASN A 147 15.82 -17.97 1.20
CA ASN A 147 15.17 -16.94 0.39
C ASN A 147 14.71 -15.76 1.23
N ILE A 148 14.04 -16.00 2.36
CA ILE A 148 13.53 -14.92 3.22
C ILE A 148 14.68 -14.14 3.86
N THR A 149 15.77 -14.81 4.24
CA THR A 149 16.92 -14.13 4.86
C THR A 149 17.83 -13.40 3.87
N ASN A 150 17.73 -13.69 2.56
CA ASN A 150 18.52 -13.07 1.52
C ASN A 150 17.71 -12.23 0.52
N GLU A 151 16.42 -12.12 0.70
CA GLU A 151 15.56 -11.17 0.00
C GLU A 151 15.18 -10.04 0.94
N PHE A 152 15.63 -8.83 0.63
CA PHE A 152 15.33 -7.62 1.38
C PHE A 152 14.32 -6.79 0.61
N LYS A 153 13.20 -6.49 1.24
CA LYS A 153 12.24 -5.51 0.74
C LYS A 153 11.95 -4.54 1.85
N LYS A 154 12.20 -3.27 1.57
CA LYS A 154 11.85 -2.19 2.48
C LYS A 154 11.08 -1.12 1.74
N GLN A 155 9.92 -0.82 2.27
CA GLN A 155 9.00 0.13 1.68
C GLN A 155 8.79 1.31 2.63
N TYR A 156 8.95 2.51 2.09
CA TYR A 156 8.73 3.76 2.78
C TYR A 156 7.60 4.51 2.08
N SER A 157 6.65 5.01 2.84
CA SER A 157 5.59 5.87 2.33
C SER A 157 5.38 7.05 3.26
N PHE A 158 5.37 8.24 2.69
CA PHE A 158 5.09 9.50 3.38
C PHE A 158 3.93 10.19 2.69
N VAL A 159 2.82 10.34 3.42
CA VAL A 159 1.59 10.93 2.91
C VAL A 159 1.19 12.13 3.74
N ASN A 160 1.00 13.28 3.08
CA ASN A 160 0.35 14.44 3.66
C ASN A 160 -1.03 14.63 3.06
N SER A 161 -2.02 14.89 3.91
CA SER A 161 -3.40 15.13 3.47
C SER A 161 -3.95 16.36 4.19
N TYR A 162 -4.51 17.26 3.42
CA TYR A 162 -5.13 18.51 3.90
C TYR A 162 -6.56 18.57 3.41
N ASN A 163 -7.48 18.87 4.32
CA ASN A 163 -8.88 19.14 3.97
C ASN A 163 -9.29 20.45 4.61
N VAL A 164 -9.88 21.32 3.82
CA VAL A 164 -10.42 22.60 4.28
C VAL A 164 -11.84 22.73 3.76
N GLY A 165 -12.78 22.93 4.65
CA GLY A 165 -14.19 23.16 4.36
C GLY A 165 -14.66 24.51 4.90
N LEU A 166 -15.45 25.23 4.10
CA LEU A 166 -16.16 26.43 4.50
C LEU A 166 -17.66 26.22 4.23
N THR A 167 -18.47 26.40 5.25
CA THR A 167 -19.92 26.40 5.12
C THR A 167 -20.46 27.80 5.37
N PHE A 168 -21.20 28.34 4.43
CA PHE A 168 -21.86 29.64 4.50
C PHE A 168 -23.35 29.42 4.74
N HIS A 169 -23.86 29.90 5.87
CA HIS A 169 -25.29 29.91 6.22
C HIS A 169 -25.92 31.16 5.61
N ILE A 170 -26.44 31.05 4.38
CA ILE A 170 -26.90 32.21 3.60
C ILE A 170 -28.20 32.79 4.16
N ILE A 171 -29.18 31.93 4.35
CA ILE A 171 -30.47 32.20 5.02
C ILE A 171 -30.86 30.94 5.79
N LYS A 172 -31.92 31.02 6.58
CA LYS A 172 -32.44 29.86 7.33
C LYS A 172 -32.72 28.68 6.38
N GLY A 173 -32.01 27.60 6.59
CA GLY A 173 -32.12 26.33 5.85
C GLY A 173 -31.35 26.30 4.55
N LEU A 174 -30.72 27.40 4.09
CA LEU A 174 -29.91 27.43 2.86
C LEU A 174 -28.43 27.57 3.20
N ASP A 175 -27.69 26.50 2.96
CA ASP A 175 -26.27 26.39 3.21
C ASP A 175 -25.51 26.19 1.89
N TYR A 176 -24.44 26.96 1.70
CA TYR A 176 -23.46 26.73 0.65
C TYR A 176 -22.16 26.25 1.26
N ARG A 177 -21.68 25.08 0.84
CA ARG A 177 -20.41 24.53 1.30
C ARG A 177 -19.43 24.40 0.14
N VAL A 178 -18.20 24.91 0.36
CA VAL A 178 -17.04 24.63 -0.48
C VAL A 178 -16.04 23.84 0.35
N GLN A 179 -15.52 22.75 -0.22
CA GLN A 179 -14.52 21.91 0.43
C GLN A 179 -13.41 21.60 -0.57
N GLY A 180 -12.17 21.84 -0.14
CA GLY A 180 -10.96 21.45 -0.85
C GLY A 180 -10.24 20.34 -0.12
N SER A 181 -9.74 19.35 -0.84
CA SER A 181 -8.80 18.36 -0.33
C SER A 181 -7.57 18.26 -1.21
N TYR A 182 -6.42 18.14 -0.59
CA TYR A 182 -5.15 17.91 -1.26
C TYR A 182 -4.39 16.80 -0.53
N SER A 183 -3.93 15.81 -1.26
CA SER A 183 -3.07 14.77 -0.72
C SER A 183 -1.84 14.63 -1.60
N TYR A 184 -0.70 14.51 -0.97
CA TYR A 184 0.59 14.30 -1.63
C TYR A 184 1.28 13.09 -1.01
N GLU A 185 1.75 12.20 -1.86
CA GLU A 185 2.44 10.96 -1.48
C GLU A 185 3.83 10.93 -2.09
N LYS A 186 4.82 10.59 -1.25
CA LYS A 186 6.15 10.12 -1.68
C LYS A 186 6.39 8.74 -1.13
N ALA A 187 6.67 7.81 -1.99
CA ALA A 187 7.03 6.46 -1.58
C ALA A 187 8.28 5.98 -2.32
N HIS A 188 9.04 5.12 -1.69
CA HIS A 188 10.04 4.32 -2.38
C HIS A 188 10.10 2.91 -1.80
N THR A 189 10.41 1.96 -2.65
CA THR A 189 10.57 0.56 -2.30
C THR A 189 11.94 0.07 -2.76
N ASP A 190 12.74 -0.42 -1.82
CA ASP A 190 13.98 -1.10 -2.09
C ASP A 190 13.76 -2.61 -2.09
N ASN A 191 14.16 -3.28 -3.17
CA ASN A 191 14.18 -4.73 -3.27
C ASN A 191 15.60 -5.17 -3.60
N ILE A 192 16.15 -6.06 -2.80
CA ILE A 192 17.50 -6.59 -2.97
C ILE A 192 17.44 -8.10 -2.85
N TRP A 193 17.96 -8.76 -3.82
CA TRP A 193 18.09 -10.21 -3.88
C TRP A 193 19.57 -10.56 -3.83
N LEU A 194 20.02 -11.06 -2.69
CA LEU A 194 21.41 -11.51 -2.50
C LEU A 194 21.64 -12.89 -3.13
N LYS A 195 22.88 -13.35 -3.09
CA LYS A 195 23.29 -14.64 -3.67
C LYS A 195 22.35 -15.79 -3.28
N LYS A 196 22.20 -16.76 -4.19
CA LYS A 196 21.36 -17.97 -4.03
C LYS A 196 19.84 -17.71 -3.88
N THR A 197 19.37 -16.52 -4.13
CA THR A 197 17.93 -16.27 -4.32
C THR A 197 17.53 -16.58 -5.77
N GLY A 198 16.24 -16.77 -6.04
CA GLY A 198 15.77 -17.05 -7.41
C GLY A 198 16.18 -15.98 -8.40
N GLU A 199 16.09 -14.70 -8.02
CA GLU A 199 16.47 -13.57 -8.89
C GLU A 199 18.00 -13.54 -9.11
N SER A 200 18.79 -13.76 -8.07
CA SER A 200 20.24 -13.85 -8.17
C SER A 200 20.68 -15.01 -9.06
N ASN A 201 20.09 -16.19 -8.92
CA ASN A 201 20.42 -17.37 -9.73
C ASN A 201 20.17 -17.11 -11.23
N ALA A 202 19.09 -16.40 -11.58
CA ALA A 202 18.83 -15.96 -12.95
C ALA A 202 19.87 -14.93 -13.46
N ASN A 203 20.71 -14.38 -12.59
CA ASN A 203 21.76 -13.41 -12.88
C ASN A 203 23.17 -13.93 -12.54
N GLY A 204 23.45 -15.21 -12.79
CA GLY A 204 24.75 -15.81 -12.55
C GLY A 204 25.15 -15.94 -11.08
N GLY A 205 24.18 -15.97 -10.18
CA GLY A 205 24.39 -16.07 -8.75
C GLY A 205 24.86 -14.77 -8.06
N GLN A 206 24.82 -13.66 -8.79
CA GLN A 206 25.22 -12.34 -8.29
C GLN A 206 24.00 -11.54 -7.79
N PRO A 207 24.15 -10.68 -6.77
CA PRO A 207 23.06 -9.87 -6.27
C PRO A 207 22.44 -8.95 -7.31
N VAL A 208 21.14 -8.71 -7.13
CA VAL A 208 20.32 -7.80 -7.95
C VAL A 208 19.64 -6.82 -7.01
N ALA A 209 19.53 -5.59 -7.41
CA ALA A 209 18.79 -4.56 -6.69
C ALA A 209 17.82 -3.83 -7.59
N LYS A 210 16.67 -3.48 -7.04
CA LYS A 210 15.63 -2.67 -7.67
C LYS A 210 15.14 -1.63 -6.67
N ARG A 211 15.06 -0.38 -7.11
CA ARG A 211 14.46 0.71 -6.35
C ARG A 211 13.35 1.35 -7.17
N GLU A 212 12.18 1.46 -6.58
CA GLU A 212 11.01 2.08 -7.18
C GLU A 212 10.65 3.32 -6.38
N TYR A 213 10.57 4.47 -7.05
CA TYR A 213 10.05 5.71 -6.50
C TYR A 213 8.65 5.96 -7.03
N THR A 214 7.79 6.43 -6.17
CA THR A 214 6.44 6.88 -6.52
C THR A 214 6.23 8.27 -5.93
N ASP A 215 5.90 9.24 -6.80
CA ASP A 215 5.47 10.57 -6.42
C ASP A 215 4.06 10.80 -6.94
N GLY A 216 3.14 11.18 -6.06
CA GLY A 216 1.75 11.34 -6.45
C GLY A 216 1.04 12.46 -5.71
N TYR A 217 0.02 13.01 -6.36
CA TYR A 217 -0.91 13.92 -5.71
C TYR A 217 -2.35 13.61 -6.09
N ARG A 218 -3.25 13.99 -5.21
CA ARG A 218 -4.71 14.04 -5.44
C ARG A 218 -5.23 15.36 -4.93
N PHE A 219 -6.04 15.98 -5.75
CA PHE A 219 -6.69 17.24 -5.46
C PHE A 219 -8.18 17.11 -5.77
N THR A 220 -9.03 17.56 -4.85
CA THR A 220 -10.48 17.59 -5.05
C THR A 220 -11.02 18.92 -4.56
N ILE A 221 -11.89 19.53 -5.33
CA ILE A 221 -12.76 20.64 -4.90
C ILE A 221 -14.20 20.20 -5.07
N GLN A 222 -14.99 20.37 -4.02
CA GLN A 222 -16.43 20.15 -4.02
C GLN A 222 -17.16 21.42 -3.63
N ASN A 223 -18.20 21.71 -4.36
CA ASN A 223 -19.15 22.78 -4.05
C ASN A 223 -20.54 22.18 -3.96
N HIS A 224 -21.29 22.49 -2.93
CA HIS A 224 -22.69 22.10 -2.89
C HIS A 224 -23.55 23.12 -2.16
N LEU A 225 -24.75 23.29 -2.68
CA LEU A 225 -25.81 24.08 -2.12
C LEU A 225 -26.87 23.13 -1.56
N THR A 226 -27.23 23.32 -0.31
CA THR A 226 -28.25 22.53 0.37
C THR A 226 -29.37 23.41 0.86
N TYR A 227 -30.63 23.05 0.59
CA TYR A 227 -31.77 23.76 1.07
C TYR A 227 -32.73 22.85 1.84
N ASP A 228 -32.89 23.16 3.12
CA ASP A 228 -33.79 22.47 4.05
C ASP A 228 -35.02 23.34 4.30
N PHE A 229 -36.23 22.87 3.95
CA PHE A 229 -37.46 23.58 4.15
C PHE A 229 -38.63 22.64 4.43
N THR A 230 -39.65 23.18 5.08
CA THR A 230 -40.89 22.46 5.40
C THR A 230 -42.09 23.17 4.84
N VAL A 231 -42.97 22.44 4.18
CA VAL A 231 -44.24 22.93 3.62
C VAL A 231 -45.40 22.27 4.38
N ALA A 232 -46.40 23.03 4.74
CA ALA A 232 -47.62 22.53 5.40
C ALA A 232 -47.37 21.66 6.63
N LYS A 233 -46.31 21.93 7.38
CA LYS A 233 -45.83 21.23 8.61
C LYS A 233 -45.42 19.75 8.44
N ASP A 234 -46.07 19.03 7.55
CA ASP A 234 -45.91 17.56 7.39
C ASP A 234 -44.93 17.17 6.28
N HIS A 235 -44.57 18.11 5.39
CA HIS A 235 -43.73 17.86 4.24
C HIS A 235 -42.36 18.52 4.42
N ARG A 236 -41.34 17.71 4.72
CA ARG A 236 -39.96 18.18 4.84
C ARG A 236 -39.17 17.79 3.60
N PHE A 237 -38.43 18.77 3.08
CA PHE A 237 -37.54 18.61 1.94
C PHE A 237 -36.13 18.99 2.33
N ASN A 238 -35.16 18.19 1.92
CA ASN A 238 -33.74 18.52 1.87
C ASN A 238 -33.30 18.32 0.43
N ILE A 239 -32.95 19.39 -0.25
CA ILE A 239 -32.50 19.37 -1.64
C ILE A 239 -31.05 19.80 -1.66
N MET A 240 -30.20 19.03 -2.34
CA MET A 240 -28.80 19.33 -2.52
C MET A 240 -28.46 19.27 -4.01
N PHE A 241 -27.70 20.25 -4.48
CA PHE A 241 -27.04 20.26 -5.77
C PHE A 241 -25.55 20.53 -5.57
N GLY A 242 -24.69 19.79 -6.25
CA GLY A 242 -23.25 19.92 -6.10
C GLY A 242 -22.47 19.68 -7.37
N GLN A 243 -21.25 20.18 -7.33
CA GLN A 243 -20.20 19.97 -8.33
C GLN A 243 -18.94 19.48 -7.64
N GLU A 244 -18.24 18.58 -8.30
CA GLU A 244 -16.92 18.10 -7.89
C GLU A 244 -15.93 18.19 -9.04
N ILE A 245 -14.72 18.64 -8.73
CA ILE A 245 -13.58 18.61 -9.65
C ILE A 245 -12.49 17.79 -8.94
N PHE A 246 -12.01 16.76 -9.62
CA PHE A 246 -10.91 15.91 -9.18
C PHE A 246 -9.75 15.98 -10.14
N SER A 247 -8.52 16.00 -9.63
CA SER A 247 -7.30 15.79 -10.39
C SER A 247 -6.33 14.96 -9.57
N GLY A 248 -5.76 13.94 -10.21
CA GLY A 248 -4.76 13.09 -9.58
C GLY A 248 -3.69 12.65 -10.57
N LYS A 249 -2.46 12.57 -10.09
CA LYS A 249 -1.31 12.11 -10.86
C LYS A 249 -0.44 11.22 -9.96
N SER A 250 0.17 10.21 -10.57
CA SER A 250 1.19 9.39 -9.92
C SER A 250 2.27 9.09 -10.95
N ASP A 251 3.48 9.52 -10.65
CA ASP A 251 4.67 9.26 -11.45
C ASP A 251 5.47 8.13 -10.79
N LYS A 252 5.97 7.20 -11.58
CA LYS A 252 6.76 6.08 -11.09
C LYS A 252 8.10 6.03 -11.83
N MET A 253 9.19 5.93 -11.07
CA MET A 253 10.54 5.73 -11.58
C MET A 253 11.11 4.44 -11.01
N THR A 254 11.65 3.58 -11.86
CA THR A 254 12.29 2.34 -11.47
C THR A 254 13.76 2.36 -11.86
N LEU A 255 14.62 2.15 -10.87
CA LEU A 255 16.05 1.91 -11.03
C LEU A 255 16.31 0.44 -10.76
N GLN A 256 17.12 -0.19 -11.59
CA GLN A 256 17.57 -1.57 -11.38
C GLN A 256 19.06 -1.66 -11.67
N SER A 257 19.79 -2.45 -10.89
CA SER A 257 21.19 -2.77 -11.12
C SER A 257 21.42 -4.25 -10.80
N LYS A 258 22.32 -4.87 -11.57
CA LYS A 258 22.60 -6.31 -11.52
C LYS A 258 24.10 -6.55 -11.34
N PHE A 259 24.47 -7.81 -11.12
CA PHE A 259 25.85 -8.25 -11.07
C PHE A 259 26.73 -7.55 -10.03
N PHE A 260 26.17 -7.28 -8.84
CA PHE A 260 26.99 -6.81 -7.72
C PHE A 260 27.95 -7.91 -7.24
N PRO A 261 29.05 -7.55 -6.56
CA PRO A 261 29.93 -8.55 -5.94
C PRO A 261 29.16 -9.53 -5.06
N LYS A 262 29.46 -10.84 -5.20
CA LYS A 262 28.67 -11.93 -4.57
C LYS A 262 28.54 -11.83 -3.04
N ASP A 263 29.52 -11.22 -2.39
CA ASP A 263 29.56 -11.15 -0.92
C ASP A 263 29.09 -9.81 -0.35
N PHE A 264 28.52 -8.93 -1.17
CA PHE A 264 27.91 -7.69 -0.69
C PHE A 264 26.70 -7.98 0.20
N THR A 265 26.61 -7.24 1.30
CA THR A 265 25.38 -7.18 2.11
C THR A 265 24.33 -6.28 1.44
N ALA A 266 23.09 -6.33 1.90
CA ALA A 266 22.04 -5.47 1.39
C ALA A 266 22.36 -3.98 1.56
N GLU A 267 22.94 -3.59 2.69
CA GLU A 267 23.39 -2.22 2.97
C GLU A 267 24.50 -1.79 2.01
N GLN A 268 25.44 -2.67 1.71
CA GLN A 268 26.53 -2.38 0.76
C GLN A 268 25.98 -2.22 -0.66
N VAL A 269 25.02 -3.05 -1.07
CA VAL A 269 24.36 -2.93 -2.37
C VAL A 269 23.65 -1.57 -2.48
N LEU A 270 22.93 -1.14 -1.43
CA LEU A 270 22.24 0.15 -1.42
C LEU A 270 23.21 1.35 -1.41
N ALA A 271 24.29 1.25 -0.66
CA ALA A 271 25.28 2.33 -0.52
C ALA A 271 26.20 2.44 -1.75
N MET A 272 26.46 1.33 -2.43
CA MET A 272 27.42 1.24 -3.53
C MET A 272 26.76 0.80 -4.84
N TRP A 273 25.68 1.48 -5.22
CA TRP A 273 24.87 1.16 -6.41
C TRP A 273 25.66 1.07 -7.73
N ASN A 274 26.71 1.86 -7.82
CA ASN A 274 27.62 1.92 -8.98
C ASN A 274 28.58 0.72 -9.10
N TYR A 275 28.63 -0.18 -8.12
CA TYR A 275 29.41 -1.43 -8.22
C TYR A 275 28.65 -2.54 -8.97
N GLY A 276 27.37 -2.35 -9.22
CA GLY A 276 26.59 -3.18 -10.12
C GLY A 276 26.58 -2.62 -11.54
N GLU A 277 25.94 -3.34 -12.46
CA GLU A 277 25.66 -2.89 -13.83
C GLU A 277 24.25 -2.29 -13.86
N PRO A 278 24.11 -0.94 -13.94
CA PRO A 278 22.82 -0.30 -14.02
C PRO A 278 22.08 -0.67 -15.31
N LEU A 279 20.80 -0.99 -15.18
CA LEU A 279 19.90 -1.12 -16.34
C LEU A 279 19.31 0.24 -16.72
N PRO A 280 18.78 0.40 -17.94
CA PRO A 280 18.06 1.60 -18.33
C PRO A 280 16.95 1.94 -17.32
N THR A 281 16.90 3.20 -16.91
CA THR A 281 15.85 3.69 -16.00
C THR A 281 14.50 3.62 -16.70
N TYR A 282 13.52 3.05 -16.03
CA TYR A 282 12.13 3.06 -16.49
C TYR A 282 11.37 4.18 -15.78
N ASN A 283 10.77 5.08 -16.54
CA ASN A 283 9.89 6.13 -16.04
C ASN A 283 8.49 5.91 -16.60
N ASP A 284 7.51 5.93 -15.72
CA ASP A 284 6.09 5.97 -16.06
C ASP A 284 5.54 7.31 -15.56
N ILE A 285 5.48 8.27 -16.48
CA ILE A 285 5.03 9.64 -16.24
C ILE A 285 3.77 9.85 -17.08
N GLY A 286 2.63 9.63 -16.44
CA GLY A 286 1.34 9.77 -17.08
C GLY A 286 0.77 11.20 -17.04
N GLU A 287 -0.22 11.45 -17.88
CA GLU A 287 -1.05 12.65 -17.74
C GLU A 287 -1.93 12.58 -16.50
N PRO A 288 -2.23 13.72 -15.83
CA PRO A 288 -3.15 13.72 -14.72
C PRO A 288 -4.54 13.20 -15.13
N SER A 289 -5.07 12.28 -14.35
CA SER A 289 -6.50 11.93 -14.41
C SER A 289 -7.31 13.09 -13.88
N ARG A 290 -8.33 13.52 -14.63
CA ARG A 290 -9.23 14.62 -14.25
C ARG A 290 -10.67 14.16 -14.40
N THR A 291 -11.48 14.48 -13.39
CA THR A 291 -12.92 14.22 -13.42
C THR A 291 -13.66 15.48 -13.02
N SER A 292 -14.73 15.78 -13.74
CA SER A 292 -15.71 16.82 -13.36
C SER A 292 -17.07 16.16 -13.22
N SER A 293 -17.74 16.43 -12.11
CA SER A 293 -19.00 15.75 -11.78
C SER A 293 -20.04 16.74 -11.32
N PHE A 294 -21.30 16.49 -11.70
CA PHE A 294 -22.46 17.15 -11.15
C PHE A 294 -23.33 16.13 -10.45
N PHE A 295 -23.88 16.51 -9.29
CA PHE A 295 -24.72 15.61 -8.52
C PHE A 295 -25.84 16.35 -7.81
N GLY A 296 -26.94 15.64 -7.61
CA GLY A 296 -28.09 16.14 -6.90
C GLY A 296 -28.72 15.09 -6.01
N ARG A 297 -29.32 15.53 -4.91
CA ARG A 297 -30.07 14.67 -3.99
C ARG A 297 -31.31 15.36 -3.51
N LEU A 298 -32.41 14.64 -3.52
CA LEU A 298 -33.67 15.03 -2.91
C LEU A 298 -33.98 14.03 -1.79
N ASN A 299 -34.13 14.52 -0.59
CA ASN A 299 -34.72 13.77 0.51
C ASN A 299 -36.07 14.40 0.83
N TYR A 300 -37.11 13.59 0.84
CA TYR A 300 -38.45 13.98 1.18
C TYR A 300 -38.97 13.16 2.35
N THR A 301 -39.52 13.82 3.36
CA THR A 301 -40.15 13.18 4.52
C THR A 301 -41.59 13.66 4.67
N LEU A 302 -42.51 12.72 4.70
CA LEU A 302 -43.93 13.01 4.92
C LEU A 302 -44.36 12.49 6.32
N LYS A 303 -44.87 13.40 7.14
CA LYS A 303 -45.41 13.13 8.50
C LYS A 303 -44.48 12.33 9.39
N ASP A 304 -43.15 12.51 9.25
CA ASP A 304 -42.13 11.72 9.97
C ASP A 304 -42.27 10.19 9.84
N ARG A 305 -43.03 9.73 8.83
CA ARG A 305 -43.38 8.30 8.65
C ARG A 305 -42.91 7.75 7.31
N TYR A 306 -43.00 8.55 6.23
CA TYR A 306 -42.63 8.12 4.89
C TYR A 306 -41.42 8.90 4.44
N TYR A 307 -40.42 8.18 3.95
CA TYR A 307 -39.14 8.75 3.53
C TYR A 307 -38.85 8.34 2.09
N LEU A 308 -38.50 9.29 1.24
CA LEU A 308 -38.08 9.10 -0.14
C LEU A 308 -36.76 9.78 -0.35
N THR A 309 -35.78 9.09 -0.92
CA THR A 309 -34.50 9.63 -1.34
C THR A 309 -34.31 9.38 -2.82
N PHE A 310 -33.98 10.42 -3.56
CA PHE A 310 -33.55 10.34 -4.94
C PHE A 310 -32.17 10.98 -5.09
N THR A 311 -31.26 10.30 -5.79
CA THR A 311 -29.90 10.80 -6.06
C THR A 311 -29.56 10.57 -7.52
N ALA A 312 -28.96 11.58 -8.15
CA ALA A 312 -28.44 11.50 -9.51
C ALA A 312 -27.02 12.07 -9.53
N ARG A 313 -26.13 11.48 -10.33
CA ARG A 313 -24.77 11.95 -10.56
C ARG A 313 -24.37 11.71 -12.02
N GLU A 314 -23.69 12.66 -12.59
CA GLU A 314 -23.09 12.60 -13.91
C GLU A 314 -21.59 12.91 -13.78
N ASP A 315 -20.74 12.09 -14.37
CA ASP A 315 -19.28 12.16 -14.27
C ASP A 315 -18.67 12.24 -15.67
N GLY A 316 -17.90 13.29 -15.92
CA GLY A 316 -17.06 13.42 -17.09
C GLY A 316 -15.59 13.24 -16.75
N THR A 317 -14.85 12.47 -17.54
CA THR A 317 -13.43 12.18 -17.29
C THR A 317 -12.59 12.24 -18.56
N ASN A 318 -11.32 12.70 -18.41
CA ASN A 318 -10.35 12.75 -19.50
C ASN A 318 -9.73 11.38 -19.84
N VAL A 319 -10.06 10.33 -19.09
CA VAL A 319 -9.58 8.95 -19.35
C VAL A 319 -10.24 8.34 -20.60
N PHE A 320 -11.46 8.81 -20.93
CA PHE A 320 -12.15 8.39 -22.14
C PHE A 320 -11.73 9.21 -23.38
N ALA A 321 -11.92 8.61 -24.55
CA ALA A 321 -11.58 9.25 -25.82
C ALA A 321 -12.29 10.62 -26.00
N PRO A 322 -11.69 11.57 -26.74
CA PRO A 322 -12.33 12.85 -27.07
C PRO A 322 -13.74 12.64 -27.64
N GLY A 323 -14.71 13.40 -27.14
CA GLY A 323 -16.13 13.29 -27.50
C GLY A 323 -16.89 12.15 -26.81
N LYS A 324 -16.26 11.41 -25.91
CA LYS A 324 -16.85 10.32 -25.09
C LYS A 324 -16.58 10.54 -23.59
N GLN A 325 -16.26 11.76 -23.19
CA GLN A 325 -15.81 12.08 -21.84
C GLN A 325 -16.94 12.19 -20.81
N TRP A 326 -18.19 12.31 -21.29
CA TRP A 326 -19.45 12.35 -20.51
C TRP A 326 -20.33 11.17 -20.86
#